data_5a6db0c09c696afe83211a57b5e65918
#
_entry.id   5a6db0c09c696afe83211a57b5e65918
#
_cell.length_a   1.000
_cell.length_b   1.000
_cell.length_c   1.000
_cell.angle_alpha   90.00
_cell.angle_beta   90.00
_cell.angle_gamma   90.00
#
_symmetry.space_group_name_H-M   'P 1'
#
loop_
_entity.id
_entity.type
_entity.pdbx_description
1 polymer ?
#
loop_
_entity_poly.entity_id
_entity_poly.type
_entity_poly.pdbx_seq_one_letter_code
_entity_poly.pdbx_strand_id
1 'polypeptide(L)'
;TIQGSLFPVLNFKTEKENVLTLKNTANLNILINHNRVINFINKLEFSTYGDKVTMSGGYVHLEYRYLLNRAFEVYPYAESQWAESRGMLYKVSSGLLSRVRLINSEKVLMFASAGVFFEFEKWENPTPHVSRPYVFSRSVKSHLSISVKHRINDFWELTTTAIHQARPDRILKAARWGGAVDLKYNITPRIGLNGTYRLIYDTDPIVPIR
;
A
#
# COMPACT_ATOMS: atom_id res chain seq x y z
N THR A 1 -21.27 -1.35 12.62
CA THR A 1 -21.25 -2.39 11.57
C THR A 1 -19.82 -2.81 11.33
N ILE A 2 -19.60 -4.13 11.21
CA ILE A 2 -18.29 -4.72 10.91
C ILE A 2 -18.40 -5.37 9.53
N GLN A 3 -17.47 -5.06 8.65
CA GLN A 3 -17.33 -5.69 7.34
C GLN A 3 -15.89 -6.15 7.18
N GLY A 4 -15.68 -7.37 6.77
CA GLY A 4 -14.35 -7.93 6.58
C GLY A 4 -14.30 -8.95 5.47
N SER A 5 -13.10 -9.15 4.95
CA SER A 5 -12.77 -10.21 4.00
C SER A 5 -11.44 -10.83 4.38
N LEU A 6 -11.34 -12.14 4.20
CA LEU A 6 -10.13 -12.91 4.42
C LEU A 6 -9.94 -13.84 3.23
N PHE A 7 -8.80 -13.73 2.58
CA PHE A 7 -8.45 -14.54 1.39
C PHE A 7 -7.11 -15.26 1.62
N PRO A 8 -7.12 -16.41 2.32
CA PRO A 8 -5.94 -17.26 2.40
C PRO A 8 -5.77 -18.04 1.09
N VAL A 9 -4.54 -18.13 0.61
CA VAL A 9 -4.15 -18.96 -0.54
C VAL A 9 -2.98 -19.82 -0.12
N LEU A 10 -3.13 -21.13 -0.25
CA LEU A 10 -2.07 -22.11 -0.02
C LEU A 10 -1.87 -22.86 -1.32
N ASN A 11 -0.66 -22.78 -1.87
CA ASN A 11 -0.25 -23.56 -3.03
C ASN A 11 0.90 -24.48 -2.63
N PHE A 12 0.76 -25.75 -2.95
CA PHE A 12 1.82 -26.73 -2.82
C PHE A 12 2.08 -27.37 -4.18
N LYS A 13 3.32 -27.38 -4.62
CA LYS A 13 3.76 -28.04 -5.84
C LYS A 13 4.95 -28.91 -5.54
N THR A 14 5.00 -30.08 -6.17
CA THR A 14 6.14 -30.99 -6.16
C THR A 14 6.75 -30.99 -7.55
N GLU A 15 7.96 -30.49 -7.67
CA GLU A 15 8.77 -30.49 -8.90
C GLU A 15 10.10 -31.18 -8.59
N LYS A 16 11.25 -30.59 -8.96
CA LYS A 16 12.56 -31.05 -8.50
C LYS A 16 12.72 -30.89 -7.01
N GLU A 17 12.15 -29.82 -6.47
CA GLU A 17 12.03 -29.50 -5.06
C GLU A 17 10.58 -29.16 -4.73
N ASN A 18 10.19 -29.31 -3.48
CA ASN A 18 8.87 -28.93 -3.02
C ASN A 18 8.75 -27.39 -2.97
N VAL A 19 7.69 -26.86 -3.54
CA VAL A 19 7.38 -25.42 -3.48
C VAL A 19 6.14 -25.24 -2.64
N LEU A 20 6.28 -24.50 -1.54
CA LEU A 20 5.17 -24.06 -0.71
C LEU A 20 5.00 -22.55 -0.86
N THR A 21 3.80 -22.12 -1.20
CA THR A 21 3.45 -20.69 -1.23
C THR A 21 2.22 -20.44 -0.36
N LEU A 22 2.38 -19.57 0.63
CA LEU A 22 1.31 -19.10 1.50
C LEU A 22 1.12 -17.61 1.26
N LYS A 23 -0.11 -17.22 0.89
CA LYS A 23 -0.52 -15.81 0.80
C LYS A 23 -1.76 -15.61 1.65
N ASN A 24 -1.85 -14.47 2.30
CA ASN A 24 -3.05 -14.06 3.00
C ASN A 24 -3.32 -12.59 2.74
N THR A 25 -4.57 -12.26 2.47
CA THR A 25 -5.04 -10.87 2.44
C THR A 25 -6.26 -10.77 3.33
N ALA A 26 -6.18 -9.93 4.34
CA ALA A 26 -7.29 -9.62 5.24
C ALA A 26 -7.60 -8.13 5.19
N ASN A 27 -8.87 -7.79 5.08
CA ASN A 27 -9.38 -6.43 5.19
C ASN A 27 -10.51 -6.42 6.22
N LEU A 28 -10.48 -5.46 7.13
CA LEU A 28 -11.50 -5.28 8.15
C LEU A 28 -11.86 -3.80 8.24
N ASN A 29 -13.14 -3.50 8.07
CA ASN A 29 -13.70 -2.17 8.24
C ASN A 29 -14.72 -2.20 9.38
N ILE A 30 -14.47 -1.41 10.41
CA ILE A 30 -15.34 -1.27 11.57
C ILE A 30 -15.96 0.13 11.56
N LEU A 31 -17.23 0.21 11.22
CA LEU A 31 -18.02 1.43 11.32
C LEU A 31 -18.48 1.58 12.78
N ILE A 32 -17.88 2.51 13.52
CA ILE A 32 -18.20 2.78 14.92
C ILE A 32 -19.50 3.58 15.00
N ASN A 33 -19.59 4.65 14.21
CA ASN A 33 -20.79 5.47 14.05
C ASN A 33 -20.80 6.11 12.65
N HIS A 34 -21.73 7.04 12.39
CA HIS A 34 -21.92 7.65 11.06
C HIS A 34 -20.68 8.38 10.52
N ASN A 35 -19.70 8.74 11.37
CA ASN A 35 -18.55 9.55 10.99
C ASN A 35 -17.19 8.94 11.40
N ARG A 36 -17.15 7.71 11.92
CA ARG A 36 -15.89 7.08 12.40
C ARG A 36 -15.77 5.66 11.88
N VAL A 37 -14.64 5.40 11.22
CA VAL A 37 -14.32 4.09 10.66
C VAL A 37 -12.90 3.71 11.08
N ILE A 38 -12.73 2.48 11.53
CA ILE A 38 -11.43 1.83 11.64
C ILE A 38 -11.26 0.94 10.42
N ASN A 39 -10.15 1.08 9.72
CA ASN A 39 -9.77 0.23 8.61
C ASN A 39 -8.47 -0.48 8.94
N PHE A 40 -8.49 -1.80 8.83
CA PHE A 40 -7.33 -2.66 9.02
C PHE A 40 -7.10 -3.47 7.76
N ILE A 41 -5.86 -3.45 7.25
CA ILE A 41 -5.43 -4.22 6.09
C ILE A 41 -4.21 -5.03 6.47
N ASN A 42 -4.23 -6.32 6.18
CA ASN A 42 -3.08 -7.20 6.33
C ASN A 42 -2.84 -7.96 5.02
N LYS A 43 -1.59 -8.02 4.59
CA LYS A 43 -1.12 -8.84 3.47
C LYS A 43 0.13 -9.58 3.89
N LEU A 44 0.13 -10.88 3.72
CA LEU A 44 1.27 -11.74 3.99
C LEU A 44 1.57 -12.56 2.75
N GLU A 45 2.84 -12.74 2.46
CA GLU A 45 3.32 -13.59 1.38
C GLU A 45 4.59 -14.32 1.82
N PHE A 46 4.56 -15.62 1.74
CA PHE A 46 5.67 -16.50 2.10
C PHE A 46 5.78 -17.61 1.06
N SER A 47 6.98 -17.89 0.59
CA SER A 47 7.22 -18.98 -0.34
C SER A 47 8.57 -19.66 -0.07
N THR A 48 8.61 -20.98 -0.21
CA THR A 48 9.84 -21.77 -0.13
C THR A 48 10.05 -22.58 -1.40
N TYR A 49 11.31 -22.90 -1.68
CA TYR A 49 11.75 -23.85 -2.67
C TYR A 49 12.70 -24.83 -1.98
N GLY A 50 12.24 -26.07 -1.74
CA GLY A 50 12.89 -26.98 -0.81
C GLY A 50 12.99 -26.36 0.58
N ASP A 51 14.19 -26.40 1.17
CA ASP A 51 14.48 -25.80 2.48
C ASP A 51 14.80 -24.30 2.44
N LYS A 52 14.78 -23.67 1.25
CA LYS A 52 15.13 -22.27 1.09
C LYS A 52 13.87 -21.39 1.02
N VAL A 53 13.85 -20.34 1.84
CA VAL A 53 12.85 -19.28 1.73
C VAL A 53 13.17 -18.43 0.51
N THR A 54 12.26 -18.39 -0.46
CA THR A 54 12.40 -17.62 -1.71
C THR A 54 11.66 -16.29 -1.66
N MET A 55 10.63 -16.21 -0.83
CA MET A 55 9.85 -14.99 -0.62
C MET A 55 9.38 -14.94 0.83
N SER A 56 9.65 -13.83 1.49
CA SER A 56 9.08 -13.47 2.79
C SER A 56 8.78 -11.99 2.76
N GLY A 57 7.50 -11.66 2.90
CA GLY A 57 7.06 -10.29 2.87
C GLY A 57 5.70 -10.10 3.50
N GLY A 58 5.43 -8.90 3.93
CA GLY A 58 4.15 -8.56 4.51
C GLY A 58 3.92 -7.06 4.62
N TYR A 59 2.66 -6.75 4.86
CA TYR A 59 2.16 -5.40 5.01
C TYR A 59 1.00 -5.41 5.98
N VAL A 60 1.07 -4.54 6.98
CA VAL A 60 0.00 -4.29 7.94
C VAL A 60 -0.27 -2.81 7.97
N HIS A 61 -1.52 -2.43 7.81
CA HIS A 61 -1.95 -1.03 7.83
C HIS A 61 -3.18 -0.90 8.71
N LEU A 62 -3.15 0.08 9.58
CA LEU A 62 -4.25 0.47 10.47
C LEU A 62 -4.51 1.96 10.30
N GLU A 63 -5.72 2.34 10.02
CA GLU A 63 -6.13 3.73 9.99
C GLU A 63 -7.45 3.95 10.74
N TYR A 64 -7.57 5.10 11.37
CA TYR A 64 -8.79 5.57 11.98
C TYR A 64 -9.27 6.81 11.24
N ARG A 65 -10.39 6.69 10.52
CA ARG A 65 -10.98 7.78 9.74
C ARG A 65 -12.04 8.49 10.56
N TYR A 66 -11.92 9.81 10.61
CA TYR A 66 -12.91 10.69 11.18
C TYR A 66 -13.43 11.65 10.11
N LEU A 67 -14.71 11.50 9.77
CA LEU A 67 -15.40 12.37 8.81
C LEU A 67 -15.85 13.63 9.56
N LEU A 68 -15.19 14.75 9.29
CA LEU A 68 -15.57 16.06 9.82
C LEU A 68 -16.86 16.57 9.19
N ASN A 69 -17.01 16.32 7.89
CA ASN A 69 -18.23 16.62 7.12
C ASN A 69 -18.33 15.69 5.91
N ARG A 70 -19.33 15.90 5.04
CA ARG A 70 -19.57 15.05 3.85
C ARG A 70 -18.40 15.05 2.84
N ALA A 71 -17.55 16.05 2.87
CA ALA A 71 -16.47 16.22 1.88
C ALA A 71 -15.07 16.07 2.48
N PHE A 72 -14.91 16.22 3.81
CA PHE A 72 -13.60 16.28 4.45
C PHE A 72 -13.45 15.26 5.57
N GLU A 73 -12.39 14.50 5.53
CA GLU A 73 -12.00 13.53 6.55
C GLU A 73 -10.53 13.68 6.97
N VAL A 74 -10.26 13.31 8.20
CA VAL A 74 -8.91 13.24 8.77
C VAL A 74 -8.67 11.83 9.27
N TYR A 75 -7.47 11.29 9.03
CA TYR A 75 -7.15 9.94 9.43
C TYR A 75 -5.70 9.77 9.87
N PRO A 76 -5.46 9.59 11.18
CA PRO A 76 -4.22 9.02 11.66
C PRO A 76 -4.09 7.57 11.18
N TYR A 77 -2.87 7.18 10.85
CA TYR A 77 -2.56 5.83 10.43
C TYR A 77 -1.22 5.35 10.96
N ALA A 78 -1.07 4.04 11.00
CA ALA A 78 0.20 3.37 11.22
C ALA A 78 0.29 2.18 10.27
N GLU A 79 1.47 1.95 9.73
CA GLU A 79 1.74 0.81 8.85
C GLU A 79 3.11 0.20 9.10
N SER A 80 3.21 -1.08 8.86
CA SER A 80 4.47 -1.84 8.88
C SER A 80 4.55 -2.69 7.64
N GLN A 81 5.74 -2.74 7.05
CA GLN A 81 6.03 -3.52 5.85
C GLN A 81 7.39 -4.18 6.00
N TRP A 82 7.54 -5.39 5.46
CA TRP A 82 8.81 -6.08 5.31
C TRP A 82 8.85 -6.83 3.98
N ALA A 83 10.02 -7.04 3.44
CA ALA A 83 10.25 -7.75 2.18
C ALA A 83 11.69 -8.27 2.16
N GLU A 84 11.96 -9.32 2.93
CA GLU A 84 13.30 -9.90 3.13
C GLU A 84 13.96 -10.30 1.82
N SER A 85 13.20 -10.87 0.88
CA SER A 85 13.72 -11.22 -0.46
C SER A 85 14.27 -10.02 -1.25
N ARG A 86 13.92 -8.79 -0.85
CA ARG A 86 14.45 -7.54 -1.42
C ARG A 86 15.43 -6.84 -0.49
N GLY A 87 15.83 -7.48 0.61
CA GLY A 87 16.70 -6.90 1.63
C GLY A 87 16.04 -5.88 2.54
N MET A 88 14.73 -5.66 2.45
CA MET A 88 13.98 -4.80 3.37
C MET A 88 13.56 -5.58 4.60
N LEU A 89 14.26 -5.38 5.72
CA LEU A 89 13.96 -6.06 6.97
C LEU A 89 12.65 -5.55 7.57
N TYR A 90 12.50 -4.24 7.65
CA TYR A 90 11.24 -3.62 8.00
C TYR A 90 11.20 -2.14 7.65
N LYS A 91 10.01 -1.68 7.42
CA LYS A 91 9.64 -0.28 7.24
C LYS A 91 8.41 -0.01 8.10
N VAL A 92 8.47 1.01 8.93
CA VAL A 92 7.36 1.45 9.77
C VAL A 92 7.06 2.90 9.44
N SER A 93 5.80 3.20 9.20
CA SER A 93 5.33 4.56 8.96
C SER A 93 4.14 4.87 9.85
N SER A 94 4.07 6.09 10.35
CA SER A 94 2.90 6.59 11.07
C SER A 94 2.70 8.07 10.79
N GLY A 95 1.46 8.50 10.67
CA GLY A 95 1.19 9.86 10.28
C GLY A 95 -0.25 10.29 10.43
N LEU A 96 -0.48 11.53 10.07
CA LEU A 96 -1.80 12.16 10.02
C LEU A 96 -2.03 12.68 8.62
N LEU A 97 -3.08 12.18 7.98
CA LEU A 97 -3.49 12.61 6.65
C LEU A 97 -4.89 13.22 6.71
N SER A 98 -5.13 14.14 5.80
CA SER A 98 -6.45 14.69 5.52
C SER A 98 -6.83 14.35 4.09
N ARG A 99 -8.11 14.17 3.84
CA ARG A 99 -8.66 13.90 2.51
C ARG A 99 -9.87 14.79 2.27
N VAL A 100 -9.92 15.37 1.09
CA VAL A 100 -11.06 16.13 0.60
C VAL A 100 -11.65 15.45 -0.61
N ARG A 101 -12.97 15.34 -0.63
CA ARG A 101 -13.73 14.89 -1.80
C ARG A 101 -13.97 16.09 -2.70
N LEU A 102 -13.31 16.13 -3.87
CA LEU A 102 -13.38 17.21 -4.83
C LEU A 102 -14.58 17.07 -5.77
N ILE A 103 -14.83 15.84 -6.23
CA ILE A 103 -15.95 15.52 -7.12
C ILE A 103 -16.71 14.32 -6.55
N ASN A 104 -18.03 14.43 -6.57
CA ASN A 104 -18.92 13.36 -6.15
C ASN A 104 -20.12 13.33 -7.10
N SER A 105 -19.98 12.65 -8.22
CA SER A 105 -21.05 12.41 -9.18
C SER A 105 -21.26 10.91 -9.38
N GLU A 106 -22.32 10.53 -10.06
CA GLU A 106 -22.59 9.12 -10.37
C GLU A 106 -21.50 8.46 -11.20
N LYS A 107 -20.82 9.24 -12.05
CA LYS A 107 -19.76 8.74 -12.95
C LYS A 107 -18.37 9.00 -12.44
N VAL A 108 -18.13 10.07 -11.68
CA VAL A 108 -16.78 10.48 -11.26
C VAL A 108 -16.76 10.76 -9.77
N LEU A 109 -15.83 10.09 -9.08
CA LEU A 109 -15.50 10.33 -7.69
C LEU A 109 -14.02 10.71 -7.61
N MET A 110 -13.71 11.89 -7.07
CA MET A 110 -12.35 12.41 -7.01
C MET A 110 -12.01 12.86 -5.60
N PHE A 111 -10.86 12.41 -5.12
CA PHE A 111 -10.30 12.77 -3.83
C PHE A 111 -8.90 13.36 -4.00
N ALA A 112 -8.59 14.34 -3.16
CA ALA A 112 -7.22 14.76 -2.90
C ALA A 112 -6.89 14.52 -1.43
N SER A 113 -5.64 14.11 -1.15
CA SER A 113 -5.18 13.92 0.22
C SER A 113 -3.86 14.62 0.43
N ALA A 114 -3.67 15.16 1.64
CA ALA A 114 -2.44 15.79 2.06
C ALA A 114 -2.16 15.47 3.53
N GLY A 115 -0.89 15.43 3.92
CA GLY A 115 -0.50 15.24 5.30
C GLY A 115 0.98 15.04 5.50
N VAL A 116 1.33 14.61 6.69
CA VAL A 116 2.71 14.35 7.11
C VAL A 116 2.80 13.00 7.81
N PHE A 117 3.92 12.34 7.66
CA PHE A 117 4.18 11.07 8.31
C PHE A 117 5.65 10.91 8.66
N PHE A 118 5.89 10.15 9.69
CA PHE A 118 7.21 9.67 10.07
C PHE A 118 7.43 8.30 9.43
N GLU A 119 8.62 8.08 8.87
CA GLU A 119 9.04 6.81 8.26
C GLU A 119 10.37 6.38 8.86
N PHE A 120 10.44 5.10 9.24
CA PHE A 120 11.65 4.42 9.64
C PHE A 120 11.82 3.17 8.78
N GLU A 121 12.99 3.04 8.13
CA GLU A 121 13.32 1.89 7.30
C GLU A 121 14.64 1.28 7.73
N LYS A 122 14.71 -0.05 7.72
CA LYS A 122 15.94 -0.83 7.94
C LYS A 122 16.11 -1.82 6.82
N TRP A 123 17.27 -1.76 6.17
CA TRP A 123 17.61 -2.58 5.02
C TRP A 123 18.91 -3.34 5.27
N GLU A 124 19.08 -4.49 4.63
CA GLU A 124 20.39 -5.16 4.51
C GLU A 124 21.31 -4.32 3.65
N ASN A 125 22.59 -4.28 4.02
CA ASN A 125 23.57 -3.58 3.19
C ASN A 125 23.91 -4.45 1.96
N PRO A 126 23.66 -3.98 0.75
CA PRO A 126 23.94 -4.76 -0.45
C PRO A 126 25.43 -4.90 -0.77
N THR A 127 26.29 -4.15 -0.08
CA THR A 127 27.75 -4.19 -0.29
C THR A 127 28.34 -5.29 0.59
N PRO A 128 28.90 -6.37 0.03
CA PRO A 128 29.55 -7.41 0.81
C PRO A 128 30.78 -6.88 1.54
N HIS A 129 31.07 -7.43 2.72
CA HIS A 129 32.26 -7.15 3.55
C HIS A 129 32.37 -5.75 4.18
N VAL A 130 31.25 -5.03 4.33
CA VAL A 130 31.22 -3.76 5.06
C VAL A 130 31.02 -4.00 6.55
N SER A 131 31.67 -3.18 7.38
CA SER A 131 31.58 -3.24 8.85
C SER A 131 30.16 -3.05 9.40
N ARG A 132 29.23 -2.56 8.60
CA ARG A 132 27.82 -2.34 8.97
C ARG A 132 26.92 -3.19 8.09
N PRO A 133 26.36 -4.29 8.62
CA PRO A 133 25.50 -5.18 7.84
C PRO A 133 24.14 -4.57 7.47
N TYR A 134 23.77 -3.46 8.11
CA TYR A 134 22.46 -2.81 7.93
C TYR A 134 22.59 -1.31 7.64
N VAL A 135 21.67 -0.83 6.83
CA VAL A 135 21.43 0.59 6.57
C VAL A 135 20.04 0.94 7.11
N PHE A 136 19.94 2.08 7.77
CA PHE A 136 18.66 2.56 8.29
C PHE A 136 18.46 4.04 7.96
N SER A 137 17.23 4.43 7.77
CA SER A 137 16.81 5.81 7.56
C SER A 137 15.65 6.17 8.45
N ARG A 138 15.65 7.42 8.90
CA ARG A 138 14.57 8.05 9.65
C ARG A 138 14.23 9.36 9.00
N SER A 139 12.99 9.60 8.68
CA SER A 139 12.59 10.85 8.06
C SER A 139 11.14 11.20 8.35
N VAL A 140 10.86 12.49 8.42
CA VAL A 140 9.51 13.02 8.31
C VAL A 140 9.29 13.37 6.84
N LYS A 141 8.18 12.94 6.28
CA LYS A 141 7.82 13.18 4.88
C LYS A 141 6.44 13.81 4.78
N SER A 142 6.26 14.65 3.78
CA SER A 142 4.95 15.08 3.32
C SER A 142 4.32 14.01 2.43
N HIS A 143 3.02 13.96 2.41
CA HIS A 143 2.22 13.12 1.53
C HIS A 143 1.23 13.99 0.78
N LEU A 144 1.21 13.88 -0.53
CA LEU A 144 0.18 14.43 -1.39
C LEU A 144 -0.32 13.31 -2.29
N SER A 145 -1.62 13.21 -2.46
CA SER A 145 -2.17 12.25 -3.42
C SER A 145 -3.46 12.76 -4.04
N ILE A 146 -3.72 12.27 -5.24
CA ILE A 146 -4.97 12.47 -5.95
C ILE A 146 -5.46 11.10 -6.44
N SER A 147 -6.74 10.83 -6.26
CA SER A 147 -7.37 9.59 -6.70
C SER A 147 -8.66 9.91 -7.43
N VAL A 148 -8.80 9.36 -8.62
CA VAL A 148 -9.98 9.53 -9.47
C VAL A 148 -10.54 8.15 -9.79
N LYS A 149 -11.80 7.94 -9.43
CA LYS A 149 -12.57 6.78 -9.82
C LYS A 149 -13.58 7.22 -10.87
N HIS A 150 -13.52 6.63 -12.05
CA HIS A 150 -14.39 6.92 -13.16
C HIS A 150 -15.17 5.69 -13.60
N ARG A 151 -16.48 5.75 -13.49
CA ARG A 151 -17.39 4.76 -14.09
C ARG A 151 -17.63 5.18 -15.55
N ILE A 152 -16.91 4.55 -16.48
CA ILE A 152 -16.99 4.86 -17.90
C ILE A 152 -18.39 4.48 -18.42
N ASN A 153 -18.85 3.29 -18.03
CA ASN A 153 -20.19 2.77 -18.26
C ASN A 153 -20.53 1.69 -17.22
N ASP A 154 -21.60 0.94 -17.40
CA ASP A 154 -22.04 -0.10 -16.45
C ASP A 154 -21.07 -1.29 -16.37
N PHE A 155 -20.23 -1.48 -17.39
CA PHE A 155 -19.25 -2.57 -17.45
C PHE A 155 -17.86 -2.15 -17.01
N TRP A 156 -17.45 -0.91 -17.28
CA TRP A 156 -16.09 -0.44 -17.09
C TRP A 156 -15.96 0.60 -15.98
N GLU A 157 -15.05 0.33 -15.06
CA GLU A 157 -14.66 1.24 -14.00
C GLU A 157 -13.13 1.38 -14.00
N LEU A 158 -12.65 2.61 -14.00
CA LEU A 158 -11.24 2.97 -13.95
C LEU A 158 -10.96 3.73 -12.65
N THR A 159 -9.98 3.28 -11.89
CA THR A 159 -9.45 4.05 -10.75
C THR A 159 -7.99 4.39 -11.04
N THR A 160 -7.65 5.67 -10.95
CA THR A 160 -6.28 6.16 -11.11
C THR A 160 -5.88 6.88 -9.84
N THR A 161 -4.69 6.59 -9.33
CA THR A 161 -4.12 7.25 -8.15
C THR A 161 -2.71 7.72 -8.46
N ALA A 162 -2.39 8.96 -8.11
CA ALA A 162 -1.04 9.51 -8.14
C ALA A 162 -0.66 9.94 -6.71
N ILE A 163 0.58 9.67 -6.32
CA ILE A 163 1.10 9.91 -4.98
C ILE A 163 2.47 10.60 -5.11
N HIS A 164 2.67 11.61 -4.29
CA HIS A 164 3.96 12.25 -4.08
C HIS A 164 4.28 12.27 -2.59
N GLN A 165 5.45 11.75 -2.23
CA GLN A 165 5.97 11.74 -0.87
C GLN A 165 7.38 12.31 -0.89
N ALA A 166 7.67 13.27 -0.04
CA ALA A 166 8.99 13.89 -0.01
C ALA A 166 9.33 14.41 1.37
N ARG A 167 10.62 14.53 1.65
CA ARG A 167 11.09 15.29 2.80
C ARG A 167 10.81 16.77 2.55
N PRO A 168 10.27 17.53 3.54
CA PRO A 168 9.94 18.94 3.39
C PRO A 168 11.12 19.83 2.97
N ASP A 169 12.35 19.45 3.39
CA ASP A 169 13.59 20.16 3.05
C ASP A 169 14.11 19.84 1.64
N ARG A 170 13.58 18.79 0.97
CA ARG A 170 14.07 18.29 -0.32
C ARG A 170 12.94 17.79 -1.23
N ILE A 171 11.89 18.60 -1.38
CA ILE A 171 10.63 18.20 -2.04
C ILE A 171 10.82 17.61 -3.44
N LEU A 172 11.80 18.09 -4.23
CA LEU A 172 12.05 17.59 -5.58
C LEU A 172 13.23 16.63 -5.67
N LYS A 173 14.19 16.72 -4.73
CA LYS A 173 15.46 15.95 -4.80
C LYS A 173 15.37 14.60 -4.11
N ALA A 174 14.57 14.49 -3.04
CA ALA A 174 14.35 13.25 -2.31
C ALA A 174 12.86 12.95 -2.27
N ALA A 175 12.29 12.71 -3.44
CA ALA A 175 10.88 12.48 -3.66
C ALA A 175 10.61 11.05 -4.10
N ARG A 176 9.56 10.46 -3.54
CA ARG A 176 8.97 9.20 -4.00
C ARG A 176 7.68 9.51 -4.74
N TRP A 177 7.62 9.11 -6.00
CA TRP A 177 6.45 9.21 -6.84
C TRP A 177 5.79 7.84 -6.95
N GLY A 178 4.49 7.79 -6.77
CA GLY A 178 3.71 6.57 -6.92
C GLY A 178 2.56 6.79 -7.88
N GLY A 179 2.21 5.75 -8.61
CA GLY A 179 1.04 5.72 -9.46
C GLY A 179 0.39 4.35 -9.44
N ALA A 180 -0.93 4.31 -9.50
CA ALA A 180 -1.70 3.09 -9.66
C ALA A 180 -2.83 3.31 -10.64
N VAL A 181 -3.09 2.32 -11.48
CA VAL A 181 -4.23 2.25 -12.37
C VAL A 181 -4.91 0.92 -12.15
N ASP A 182 -6.15 0.95 -11.71
CA ASP A 182 -7.01 -0.22 -11.54
C ASP A 182 -8.13 -0.15 -12.57
N LEU A 183 -8.20 -1.14 -13.45
CA LEU A 183 -9.24 -1.28 -14.46
C LEU A 183 -10.11 -2.47 -14.09
N LYS A 184 -11.39 -2.22 -13.89
CA LYS A 184 -12.37 -3.26 -13.60
C LYS A 184 -13.34 -3.38 -14.77
N TYR A 185 -13.55 -4.61 -15.25
CA TYR A 185 -14.55 -4.95 -16.26
C TYR A 185 -15.55 -5.95 -15.70
N ASN A 186 -16.80 -5.57 -15.56
CA ASN A 186 -17.90 -6.42 -15.12
C ASN A 186 -18.53 -7.08 -16.32
N ILE A 187 -18.26 -8.36 -16.54
CA ILE A 187 -18.85 -9.16 -17.63
C ILE A 187 -20.34 -9.41 -17.33
N THR A 188 -20.62 -9.71 -16.08
CA THR A 188 -21.97 -9.90 -15.54
C THR A 188 -22.03 -9.30 -14.13
N PRO A 189 -23.20 -9.18 -13.47
CA PRO A 189 -23.27 -8.80 -12.07
C PRO A 189 -22.48 -9.69 -11.09
N ARG A 190 -22.08 -10.89 -11.52
CA ARG A 190 -21.39 -11.90 -10.69
C ARG A 190 -19.97 -12.19 -11.15
N ILE A 191 -19.60 -11.80 -12.37
CA ILE A 191 -18.30 -12.12 -12.97
C ILE A 191 -17.67 -10.83 -13.44
N GLY A 192 -16.43 -10.58 -12.99
CA GLY A 192 -15.64 -9.43 -13.42
C GLY A 192 -14.18 -9.77 -13.55
N LEU A 193 -13.48 -8.97 -14.36
CA LEU A 193 -12.03 -8.97 -14.51
C LEU A 193 -11.48 -7.71 -13.84
N ASN A 194 -10.36 -7.83 -13.17
CA ASN A 194 -9.66 -6.71 -12.58
C ASN A 194 -8.19 -6.74 -12.98
N GLY A 195 -7.72 -5.64 -13.57
CA GLY A 195 -6.31 -5.43 -13.89
C GLY A 195 -5.76 -4.27 -13.07
N THR A 196 -4.62 -4.49 -12.41
CA THR A 196 -3.95 -3.46 -11.61
C THR A 196 -2.53 -3.27 -12.10
N TYR A 197 -2.18 -2.02 -12.41
CA TYR A 197 -0.79 -1.61 -12.67
C TYR A 197 -0.34 -0.64 -11.60
N ARG A 198 0.85 -0.84 -11.05
CA ARG A 198 1.45 0.03 -10.03
C ARG A 198 2.87 0.37 -10.40
N LEU A 199 3.23 1.64 -10.22
CA LEU A 199 4.57 2.16 -10.40
C LEU A 199 4.98 2.94 -9.17
N ILE A 200 6.22 2.72 -8.71
CA ILE A 200 6.85 3.52 -7.65
C ILE A 200 8.24 3.91 -8.17
N TYR A 201 8.53 5.19 -8.11
CA TYR A 201 9.82 5.75 -8.45
C TYR A 201 10.34 6.57 -7.26
N ASP A 202 11.51 6.22 -6.75
CA ASP A 202 12.18 6.91 -5.66
C ASP A 202 13.44 7.57 -6.20
N THR A 203 13.56 8.89 -6.01
CA THR A 203 14.71 9.66 -6.51
C THR A 203 15.95 9.55 -5.62
N ASP A 204 15.78 9.09 -4.37
CA ASP A 204 16.84 8.95 -3.37
C ASP A 204 16.64 7.66 -2.57
N PRO A 205 16.75 6.48 -3.22
CA PRO A 205 16.52 5.21 -2.55
C PRO A 205 17.65 4.93 -1.54
N ILE A 206 17.28 4.43 -0.36
CA ILE A 206 18.23 4.10 0.72
C ILE A 206 19.22 3.02 0.28
N VAL A 207 18.75 2.09 -0.55
CA VAL A 207 19.51 1.02 -1.16
C VAL A 207 19.26 1.06 -2.67
N PRO A 208 20.30 1.06 -3.51
CA PRO A 208 20.13 1.00 -4.96
C PRO A 208 19.35 -0.27 -5.33
N ILE A 209 18.20 -0.10 -5.93
CA ILE A 209 17.42 -1.21 -6.49
C ILE A 209 18.09 -1.60 -7.79
N ARG A 210 18.65 -2.80 -7.84
CA ARG A 210 19.22 -3.40 -9.04
C ARG A 210 18.17 -4.14 -9.85
#